data_a72053dc5f4e3f041ea8c8234a7b3f3c
#
_entry.id   a72053dc5f4e3f041ea8c8234a7b3f3c
#
_cell.length_a   1.000
_cell.length_b   1.000
_cell.length_c   1.000
_cell.angle_alpha   90.00
_cell.angle_beta   90.00
_cell.angle_gamma   90.00
#
_symmetry.space_group_name_H-M   'P 1'
#
loop_
_entity.id
_entity.type
_entity.pdbx_description
1 polymer ?
#
loop_
_entity_poly.entity_id
_entity_poly.type
_entity_poly.pdbx_seq_one_letter_code
_entity_poly.pdbx_strand_id
1 'polypeptide(L)'
;MAHPVMDSGELQVEIRETELLRIDLQVESENAQFSGFLKVGDQLRPLPIGSSLKDGTFAWLPGPGFVGKYSLLFIDRINSIRKDITVRIKPKFGLK
;
A
#
# COMPACT_ATOMS: atom_id res chain seq x y z
N MET A 1 -9.98 -4.63 8.96
CA MET A 1 -8.60 -4.27 8.63
C MET A 1 -7.88 -5.47 8.05
N ALA A 2 -7.08 -5.24 7.04
CA ALA A 2 -6.37 -6.31 6.37
C ALA A 2 -5.00 -6.53 7.02
N HIS A 3 -4.66 -7.79 7.21
CA HIS A 3 -3.37 -8.17 7.80
C HIS A 3 -2.66 -9.12 6.85
N PRO A 4 -2.14 -8.60 5.77
CA PRO A 4 -1.53 -9.48 4.77
C PRO A 4 -0.18 -9.99 5.21
N VAL A 5 0.16 -11.13 4.66
CA VAL A 5 1.48 -11.73 4.87
C VAL A 5 2.21 -11.68 3.54
N MET A 6 3.41 -11.12 3.57
CA MET A 6 4.20 -10.99 2.35
C MET A 6 5.26 -12.08 2.29
N ASP A 7 5.18 -12.88 1.24
CA ASP A 7 6.13 -13.97 1.06
C ASP A 7 7.22 -13.63 0.08
N SER A 8 6.84 -13.02 -1.03
CA SER A 8 7.75 -12.88 -2.15
C SER A 8 7.91 -11.45 -2.59
N GLY A 9 7.56 -10.50 -1.76
CA GLY A 9 7.63 -9.10 -2.13
C GLY A 9 6.44 -8.60 -2.90
N GLU A 10 5.48 -9.47 -3.21
CA GLU A 10 4.23 -9.09 -3.85
C GLU A 10 3.08 -9.40 -2.92
N LEU A 11 2.14 -8.48 -2.87
CA LEU A 11 1.00 -8.63 -2.00
C LEU A 11 -0.23 -8.06 -2.67
N GLN A 12 -1.34 -8.74 -2.52
CA GLN A 12 -2.63 -8.25 -3.00
C GLN A 12 -3.56 -8.11 -1.83
N VAL A 13 -4.18 -6.95 -1.71
CA VAL A 13 -5.08 -6.63 -0.61
C VAL A 13 -6.37 -6.09 -1.19
N GLU A 14 -7.47 -6.45 -0.57
CA GLU A 14 -8.78 -5.96 -0.98
C GLU A 14 -9.44 -5.31 0.23
N ILE A 15 -9.88 -4.07 0.06
CA ILE A 15 -10.59 -3.34 1.10
C ILE A 15 -11.77 -2.64 0.47
N ARG A 16 -12.61 -2.03 1.31
CA ARG A 16 -13.70 -1.19 0.85
C ARG A 16 -13.31 0.27 1.04
N GLU A 17 -13.96 1.15 0.27
CA GLU A 17 -13.69 2.57 0.44
C GLU A 17 -14.03 2.99 1.86
N THR A 18 -13.31 3.97 2.38
CA THR A 18 -13.38 4.48 3.74
C THR A 18 -12.97 3.46 4.81
N GLU A 19 -12.39 2.35 4.40
CA GLU A 19 -11.86 1.37 5.34
C GLU A 19 -10.36 1.59 5.48
N LEU A 20 -9.87 1.63 6.72
CA LEU A 20 -8.45 1.88 6.96
C LEU A 20 -7.62 0.67 6.56
N LEU A 21 -6.63 0.90 5.74
CA LEU A 21 -5.65 -0.09 5.37
C LEU A 21 -4.34 0.21 6.10
N ARG A 22 -3.77 -0.79 6.73
CA ARG A 22 -2.49 -0.65 7.39
C ARG A 22 -1.60 -1.82 7.03
N ILE A 23 -0.41 -1.54 6.54
CA ILE A 23 0.54 -2.55 6.14
C ILE A 23 1.86 -2.27 6.80
N ASP A 24 2.36 -3.24 7.54
CA ASP A 24 3.65 -3.14 8.19
C ASP A 24 4.70 -3.68 7.21
N LEU A 25 5.52 -2.79 6.68
CA LEU A 25 6.53 -3.16 5.70
C LEU A 25 7.81 -3.62 6.35
N GLN A 26 8.02 -3.20 7.57
CA GLN A 26 9.25 -3.52 8.25
C GLN A 26 9.27 -4.96 8.66
N VAL A 27 10.36 -5.61 8.38
CA VAL A 27 10.43 -7.02 8.61
C VAL A 27 11.44 -7.31 9.69
N GLU A 28 12.70 -7.19 9.38
CA GLU A 28 13.73 -7.63 10.32
C GLU A 28 14.81 -6.61 10.55
N SER A 29 14.87 -5.58 9.75
CA SER A 29 15.95 -4.62 9.86
C SER A 29 15.47 -3.39 10.60
N GLU A 30 16.20 -3.03 11.65
CA GLU A 30 15.85 -1.82 12.40
C GLU A 30 16.18 -0.57 11.62
N ASN A 31 16.99 -0.70 10.58
CA ASN A 31 17.41 0.45 9.80
C ASN A 31 16.69 0.58 8.48
N ALA A 32 15.61 -0.16 8.31
CA ALA A 32 14.88 -0.10 7.05
C ALA A 32 14.28 1.28 6.84
N GLN A 33 14.49 1.83 5.66
CA GLN A 33 13.93 3.12 5.28
C GLN A 33 13.22 2.95 3.95
N PHE A 34 11.90 2.93 4.02
CA PHE A 34 11.08 2.73 2.84
C PHE A 34 10.66 4.05 2.22
N SER A 35 10.73 4.11 0.91
CA SER A 35 10.11 5.15 0.11
C SER A 35 8.95 4.52 -0.62
N GLY A 36 7.83 5.21 -0.68
CA GLY A 36 6.63 4.66 -1.29
C GLY A 36 6.18 5.46 -2.49
N PHE A 37 5.63 4.77 -3.48
CA PHE A 37 5.19 5.37 -4.72
C PHE A 37 3.93 4.70 -5.23
N LEU A 38 3.12 5.47 -5.94
CA LEU A 38 1.99 4.95 -6.68
C LEU A 38 2.42 4.76 -8.11
N LYS A 39 2.21 3.56 -8.64
CA LYS A 39 2.57 3.26 -10.02
C LYS A 39 1.40 3.53 -10.93
N VAL A 40 1.59 4.39 -11.90
CA VAL A 40 0.57 4.70 -12.90
C VAL A 40 1.21 4.47 -14.27
N GLY A 41 0.88 3.35 -14.88
CA GLY A 41 1.54 2.97 -16.10
C GLY A 41 3.02 2.77 -15.85
N ASP A 42 3.85 3.50 -16.57
CA ASP A 42 5.30 3.42 -16.41
C ASP A 42 5.84 4.49 -15.49
N GLN A 43 4.98 5.23 -14.82
CA GLN A 43 5.41 6.35 -14.01
C GLN A 43 5.23 6.07 -12.54
N LEU A 44 6.15 6.59 -11.73
CA LEU A 44 6.03 6.56 -10.29
C LEU A 44 5.55 7.94 -9.83
N ARG A 45 4.50 7.93 -9.03
CA ARG A 45 3.90 9.16 -8.52
C ARG A 45 3.89 9.12 -7.01
N PRO A 46 3.64 10.25 -6.35
CA PRO A 46 3.53 10.25 -4.90
C PRO A 46 2.44 9.29 -4.42
N LEU A 47 2.57 8.84 -3.20
CA LEU A 47 1.56 7.99 -2.59
C LEU A 47 0.21 8.68 -2.60
N PRO A 48 -0.89 7.90 -2.55
CA PRO A 48 -2.23 8.51 -2.65
C PRO A 48 -2.52 9.49 -1.52
N ILE A 49 -3.41 10.42 -1.81
CA ILE A 49 -3.88 11.35 -0.80
C ILE A 49 -4.56 10.57 0.31
N GLY A 50 -4.29 10.95 1.54
CA GLY A 50 -4.85 10.26 2.69
C GLY A 50 -4.02 9.11 3.18
N SER A 51 -2.85 8.89 2.58
CA SER A 51 -1.95 7.83 3.01
C SER A 51 -0.76 8.41 3.74
N SER A 52 -0.10 7.57 4.50
CA SER A 52 1.12 7.94 5.19
C SER A 52 2.06 6.76 5.22
N LEU A 53 3.34 7.06 5.27
CA LEU A 53 4.37 6.05 5.40
C LEU A 53 5.31 6.53 6.48
N LYS A 54 5.32 5.83 7.61
CA LYS A 54 6.10 6.27 8.74
C LYS A 54 6.63 5.04 9.48
N ASP A 55 7.93 5.05 9.74
CA ASP A 55 8.58 3.98 10.51
C ASP A 55 8.27 2.60 9.95
N GLY A 56 8.22 2.50 8.63
CA GLY A 56 7.99 1.22 7.98
C GLY A 56 6.56 0.78 7.93
N THR A 57 5.63 1.62 8.34
CA THR A 57 4.21 1.29 8.29
C THR A 57 3.50 2.20 7.31
N PHE A 58 2.84 1.60 6.34
CA PHE A 58 2.00 2.32 5.39
C PHE A 58 0.56 2.26 5.88
N ALA A 59 -0.08 3.41 5.96
CA ALA A 59 -1.47 3.50 6.34
C ALA A 59 -2.21 4.36 5.33
N TRP A 60 -3.40 3.92 4.94
CA TRP A 60 -4.17 4.63 3.94
C TRP A 60 -5.65 4.49 4.26
N LEU A 61 -6.31 5.63 4.37
CA LEU A 61 -7.75 5.69 4.51
C LEU A 61 -8.30 6.29 3.22
N PRO A 62 -8.64 5.45 2.23
CA PRO A 62 -9.15 5.99 0.97
C PRO A 62 -10.50 6.64 1.20
N GLY A 63 -10.66 7.83 0.63
CA GLY A 63 -11.91 8.54 0.73
C GLY A 63 -12.98 7.93 -0.16
N PRO A 64 -14.19 8.48 -0.07
CA PRO A 64 -15.27 8.04 -0.95
C PRO A 64 -14.87 8.27 -2.42
N GLY A 65 -15.21 7.33 -3.26
CA GLY A 65 -14.91 7.46 -4.67
C GLY A 65 -13.58 6.88 -5.09
N PHE A 66 -12.75 6.44 -4.15
CA PHE A 66 -11.48 5.81 -4.48
C PHE A 66 -11.68 4.33 -4.79
N VAL A 67 -12.62 4.03 -5.65
CA VAL A 67 -12.89 2.66 -6.07
C VAL A 67 -11.96 2.32 -7.22
N GLY A 68 -11.38 1.12 -7.19
CA GLY A 68 -10.50 0.71 -8.26
C GLY A 68 -9.31 -0.06 -7.77
N LYS A 69 -8.33 -0.19 -8.64
CA LYS A 69 -7.13 -0.97 -8.38
C LYS A 69 -5.93 -0.04 -8.38
N TYR A 70 -5.13 -0.15 -7.34
CA TYR A 70 -3.97 0.72 -7.18
C TYR A 70 -2.73 -0.14 -6.98
N SER A 71 -1.68 0.19 -7.70
CA SER A 71 -0.39 -0.50 -7.60
C SER A 71 0.57 0.38 -6.84
N LEU A 72 1.09 -0.13 -5.74
CA LEU A 72 2.00 0.61 -4.88
C LEU A 72 3.35 -0.06 -4.88
N LEU A 73 4.39 0.74 -4.81
CA LEU A 73 5.76 0.26 -4.78
C LEU A 73 6.47 0.86 -3.58
N PHE A 74 7.10 0.01 -2.78
CA PHE A 74 7.88 0.45 -1.63
C PHE A 74 9.30 -0.05 -1.78
N ILE A 75 10.26 0.83 -1.60
CA ILE A 75 11.66 0.52 -1.78
C ILE A 75 12.43 0.87 -0.53
N ASP A 76 13.19 -0.09 0.00
CA ASP A 76 14.13 0.14 1.06
C ASP A 76 15.52 0.20 0.43
N ARG A 77 16.09 1.39 0.39
CA ARG A 77 17.37 1.58 -0.30
C ARG A 77 18.55 1.03 0.50
N ILE A 78 18.39 0.97 1.79
CA ILE A 78 19.49 0.50 2.63
C ILE A 78 19.70 -0.98 2.45
N ASN A 79 18.62 -1.74 2.40
CA ASN A 79 18.69 -3.19 2.31
C ASN A 79 18.34 -3.71 0.92
N SER A 80 18.13 -2.83 -0.04
CA SER A 80 17.82 -3.19 -1.42
C SER A 80 16.60 -4.09 -1.50
N ILE A 81 15.57 -3.75 -0.73
CA ILE A 81 14.33 -4.51 -0.70
C ILE A 81 13.27 -3.75 -1.47
N ARG A 82 12.53 -4.48 -2.30
CA ARG A 82 11.43 -3.92 -3.05
C ARG A 82 10.17 -4.70 -2.72
N LYS A 83 9.08 -3.98 -2.46
CA LYS A 83 7.79 -4.60 -2.18
C LYS A 83 6.73 -4.00 -3.08
N ASP A 84 6.02 -4.86 -3.80
CA ASP A 84 4.95 -4.46 -4.69
C ASP A 84 3.63 -4.86 -4.05
N ILE A 85 2.73 -3.90 -3.92
CA ILE A 85 1.44 -4.14 -3.27
C ILE A 85 0.35 -3.64 -4.19
N THR A 86 -0.61 -4.50 -4.47
CA THR A 86 -1.79 -4.15 -5.23
C THR A 86 -2.97 -4.06 -4.29
N VAL A 87 -3.62 -2.91 -4.27
CA VAL A 87 -4.78 -2.67 -3.42
C VAL A 87 -6.00 -2.53 -4.32
N ARG A 88 -6.99 -3.36 -4.08
CA ARG A 88 -8.28 -3.24 -4.76
C ARG A 88 -9.28 -2.66 -3.78
N ILE A 89 -9.88 -1.55 -4.15
CA ILE A 89 -10.84 -0.86 -3.31
C ILE A 89 -12.22 -1.01 -3.92
N LYS A 90 -13.12 -1.62 -3.16
CA LYS A 90 -14.48 -1.84 -3.59
C LYS A 90 -15.40 -0.78 -3.00
N PRO A 91 -16.59 -0.57 -3.60
CA PRO A 91 -17.56 0.37 -3.01
C PRO A 91 -17.91 -0.05 -1.60
N LYS A 92 -18.15 0.95 -0.77
CA LYS A 92 -18.52 0.70 0.62
C LYS A 92 -19.81 -0.09 0.72
N PHE A 93 -20.77 0.24 -0.13
CA PHE A 93 -22.02 -0.50 -0.18
C PHE A 93 -21.96 -1.42 -1.38
N GLY A 94 -22.31 -2.68 -1.18
CA GLY A 94 -22.21 -3.64 -2.24
C GLY A 94 -23.28 -3.45 -3.29
N LEU A 95 -23.12 -2.43 -4.08
CA LEU A 95 -24.02 -2.19 -5.19
C LEU A 95 -23.70 -3.12 -6.33
N LYS A 96 -24.70 -3.54 -6.99
CA LYS A 96 -24.54 -4.42 -8.11
C LYS A 96 -24.47 -3.71 -9.39
#